data_95f9b98bab017f560bc1c983c215ff65
#
_entry.id   95f9b98bab017f560bc1c983c215ff65
#
_cell.length_a   1.000
_cell.length_b   1.000
_cell.length_c   1.000
_cell.angle_alpha   90.00
_cell.angle_beta   90.00
_cell.angle_gamma   90.00
#
_symmetry.space_group_name_H-M   'P 1'
#
loop_
_entity.id
_entity.type
_entity.pdbx_description
1 polymer ?
#
loop_
_entity_poly.entity_id
_entity_poly.type
_entity_poly.pdbx_seq_one_letter_code
_entity_poly.pdbx_strand_id
1 'polypeptide(L)'
;MVWVAAIALGLLAGFATRGRIDNLAHLHFRWPWLVVGVLAVRAAALLTPLRGVDGVQYVYAVGLAALVVWALWHVKRVAGIWLVATGSALNLVVIATNGGRMPVAPELAGSLVQRGHIGQYVVMASATHLNWLADWISLRGLVGWGPLEAYSPGDLIVALGIAAVTALAMRAGAAAETQAGIVGDPP
;
A
#
# COMPACT_ATOMS: atom_id res chain seq x y z
N MET A 1 9.06 -1.70 -5.95
CA MET A 1 9.91 -0.46 -5.89
C MET A 1 9.12 0.74 -5.39
N VAL A 2 7.85 0.92 -5.77
CA VAL A 2 7.02 2.09 -5.39
C VAL A 2 6.92 2.31 -3.87
N TRP A 3 6.85 1.25 -3.07
CA TRP A 3 6.75 1.34 -1.60
C TRP A 3 7.99 1.94 -0.94
N VAL A 4 9.19 1.56 -1.44
CA VAL A 4 10.45 2.12 -0.95
C VAL A 4 10.56 3.59 -1.33
N ALA A 5 10.18 3.94 -2.56
CA ALA A 5 10.12 5.32 -3.02
C ALA A 5 9.12 6.14 -2.19
N ALA A 6 7.97 5.59 -1.85
CA ALA A 6 6.97 6.24 -1.00
C ALA A 6 7.50 6.56 0.40
N ILE A 7 8.18 5.61 1.04
CA ILE A 7 8.82 5.83 2.35
C ILE A 7 9.90 6.90 2.22
N ALA A 8 10.78 6.81 1.22
CA ALA A 8 11.84 7.80 0.99
C ALA A 8 11.27 9.21 0.78
N LEU A 9 10.23 9.35 -0.05
CA LEU A 9 9.53 10.62 -0.26
C LEU A 9 8.89 11.14 1.03
N GLY A 10 8.29 10.25 1.82
CA GLY A 10 7.73 10.61 3.12
C GLY A 10 8.78 11.12 4.10
N LEU A 11 9.96 10.46 4.18
CA LEU A 11 11.09 10.91 5.00
C LEU A 11 11.62 12.27 4.51
N LEU A 12 11.83 12.43 3.20
CA LEU A 12 12.29 13.70 2.62
C LEU A 12 11.30 14.84 2.92
N ALA A 13 10.01 14.62 2.72
CA ALA A 13 8.97 15.60 3.04
C ALA A 13 8.90 15.90 4.55
N GLY A 14 9.07 14.88 5.40
CA GLY A 14 9.17 15.04 6.84
C GLY A 14 10.35 15.93 7.25
N PHE A 15 11.55 15.66 6.76
CA PHE A 15 12.72 16.48 7.02
C PHE A 15 12.58 17.91 6.46
N ALA A 16 12.10 18.07 5.24
CA ALA A 16 11.86 19.38 4.63
C ALA A 16 10.90 20.26 5.46
N THR A 17 10.03 19.62 6.23
CA THR A 17 9.07 20.30 7.13
C THR A 17 9.50 20.32 8.59
N ARG A 18 10.80 20.14 8.87
CA ARG A 18 11.41 20.11 10.22
C ARG A 18 10.90 18.97 11.13
N GLY A 19 10.38 17.89 10.55
CA GLY A 19 10.03 16.69 11.29
C GLY A 19 11.28 15.93 11.76
N ARG A 20 11.12 15.10 12.79
CA ARG A 20 12.20 14.30 13.41
C ARG A 20 11.88 12.82 13.22
N ILE A 21 12.89 12.04 12.89
CA ILE A 21 12.73 10.60 12.70
C ILE A 21 12.32 9.89 14.00
N ASP A 22 12.78 10.41 15.16
CA ASP A 22 12.44 9.88 16.48
C ASP A 22 10.92 9.85 16.72
N ASN A 23 10.18 10.79 16.12
CA ASN A 23 8.73 10.86 16.23
C ASN A 23 8.01 9.64 15.60
N LEU A 24 8.65 8.95 14.66
CA LEU A 24 8.11 7.70 14.10
C LEU A 24 7.97 6.61 15.16
N ALA A 25 8.79 6.61 16.21
CA ALA A 25 8.69 5.66 17.32
C ALA A 25 7.40 5.83 18.14
N HIS A 26 6.76 7.00 18.07
CA HIS A 26 5.49 7.29 18.72
C HIS A 26 4.27 6.90 17.89
N LEU A 27 4.48 6.35 16.68
CA LEU A 27 3.41 5.88 15.81
C LEU A 27 2.85 4.56 16.35
N HIS A 28 1.67 4.63 16.96
CA HIS A 28 1.04 3.46 17.56
C HIS A 28 -0.05 2.90 16.65
N PHE A 29 0.24 1.72 16.09
CA PHE A 29 -0.76 0.92 15.38
C PHE A 29 -1.35 -0.14 16.30
N ARG A 30 -2.66 -0.20 16.38
CA ARG A 30 -3.33 -1.31 17.04
C ARG A 30 -3.33 -2.54 16.11
N TRP A 31 -3.04 -3.71 16.68
CA TRP A 31 -2.94 -4.98 15.95
C TRP A 31 -1.97 -4.95 14.74
N PRO A 32 -0.71 -4.56 14.92
CA PRO A 32 0.27 -4.57 13.84
C PRO A 32 0.50 -5.99 13.29
N TRP A 33 0.25 -7.00 14.12
CA TRP A 33 0.33 -8.42 13.78
C TRP A 33 -0.60 -8.83 12.65
N LEU A 34 -1.74 -8.12 12.48
CA LEU A 34 -2.64 -8.37 11.35
C LEU A 34 -1.93 -8.08 10.03
N VAL A 35 -1.22 -6.96 9.94
CA VAL A 35 -0.45 -6.59 8.74
C VAL A 35 0.66 -7.62 8.49
N VAL A 36 1.43 -7.95 9.54
CA VAL A 36 2.49 -8.97 9.46
C VAL A 36 1.91 -10.32 9.05
N GLY A 37 0.79 -10.74 9.64
CA GLY A 37 0.11 -12.00 9.33
C GLY A 37 -0.35 -12.07 7.88
N VAL A 38 -0.99 -11.01 7.36
CA VAL A 38 -1.42 -10.94 5.96
C VAL A 38 -0.23 -11.02 5.01
N LEU A 39 0.86 -10.30 5.31
CA LEU A 39 2.08 -10.35 4.51
C LEU A 39 2.76 -11.72 4.56
N ALA A 40 2.79 -12.36 5.74
CA ALA A 40 3.36 -13.70 5.90
C ALA A 40 2.54 -14.76 5.13
N VAL A 41 1.21 -14.72 5.22
CA VAL A 41 0.33 -15.62 4.45
C VAL A 41 0.51 -15.41 2.96
N ARG A 42 0.60 -14.14 2.52
CA ARG A 42 0.88 -13.82 1.10
C ARG A 42 2.24 -14.36 0.66
N ALA A 43 3.29 -14.15 1.46
CA ALA A 43 4.63 -14.67 1.17
C ALA A 43 4.65 -16.21 1.12
N ALA A 44 4.02 -16.87 2.09
CA ALA A 44 3.90 -18.32 2.10
C ALA A 44 3.20 -18.85 0.85
N ALA A 45 2.09 -18.24 0.45
CA ALA A 45 1.37 -18.62 -0.77
C ALA A 45 2.20 -18.42 -2.04
N LEU A 46 3.04 -17.37 -2.11
CA LEU A 46 3.92 -17.10 -3.26
C LEU A 46 5.13 -18.04 -3.32
N LEU A 47 5.71 -18.36 -2.16
CA LEU A 47 6.97 -19.12 -2.05
C LEU A 47 6.77 -20.63 -2.04
N THR A 48 5.52 -21.10 -1.95
CA THR A 48 5.19 -22.53 -1.87
C THR A 48 4.38 -22.97 -3.10
N PRO A 49 4.19 -24.30 -3.30
CA PRO A 49 3.33 -24.84 -4.35
C PRO A 49 1.86 -24.38 -4.26
N LEU A 50 1.44 -23.77 -3.14
CA LEU A 50 0.10 -23.21 -2.95
C LEU A 50 -0.29 -22.20 -4.02
N ARG A 51 0.67 -21.53 -4.65
CA ARG A 51 0.43 -20.61 -5.78
C ARG A 51 -0.33 -21.24 -6.95
N GLY A 52 -0.26 -22.55 -7.11
CA GLY A 52 -0.95 -23.33 -8.16
C GLY A 52 -2.29 -23.92 -7.72
N VAL A 53 -2.70 -23.70 -6.47
CA VAL A 53 -3.97 -24.24 -5.95
C VAL A 53 -5.11 -23.30 -6.32
N ASP A 54 -6.18 -23.86 -6.91
CA ASP A 54 -7.40 -23.14 -7.19
C ASP A 54 -8.00 -22.59 -5.89
N GLY A 55 -8.38 -21.31 -5.92
CA GLY A 55 -8.92 -20.62 -4.73
C GLY A 55 -7.90 -19.79 -3.95
N VAL A 56 -6.59 -19.93 -4.21
CA VAL A 56 -5.56 -19.12 -3.53
C VAL A 56 -5.77 -17.62 -3.73
N GLN A 57 -6.34 -17.20 -4.86
CA GLN A 57 -6.69 -15.81 -5.14
C GLN A 57 -7.64 -15.22 -4.09
N TYR A 58 -8.53 -16.02 -3.52
CA TYR A 58 -9.44 -15.54 -2.47
C TYR A 58 -8.71 -15.28 -1.14
N VAL A 59 -7.63 -15.99 -0.86
CA VAL A 59 -6.78 -15.70 0.31
C VAL A 59 -6.19 -14.30 0.20
N TYR A 60 -5.77 -13.89 -1.00
CA TYR A 60 -5.28 -12.53 -1.24
C TYR A 60 -6.39 -11.48 -1.09
N ALA A 61 -7.57 -11.75 -1.67
CA ALA A 61 -8.70 -10.84 -1.58
C ALA A 61 -9.15 -10.64 -0.12
N VAL A 62 -9.23 -11.72 0.66
CA VAL A 62 -9.57 -11.68 2.10
C VAL A 62 -8.48 -10.95 2.89
N GLY A 63 -7.21 -11.22 2.61
CA GLY A 63 -6.09 -10.51 3.24
C GLY A 63 -6.14 -9.00 2.97
N LEU A 64 -6.41 -8.62 1.72
CA LEU A 64 -6.56 -7.20 1.36
C LEU A 64 -7.79 -6.57 2.03
N ALA A 65 -8.91 -7.28 2.10
CA ALA A 65 -10.09 -6.82 2.82
C ALA A 65 -9.80 -6.59 4.31
N ALA A 66 -9.06 -7.49 4.95
CA ALA A 66 -8.63 -7.32 6.34
C ALA A 66 -7.73 -6.09 6.52
N LEU A 67 -6.82 -5.81 5.58
CA LEU A 67 -5.99 -4.60 5.59
C LEU A 67 -6.81 -3.33 5.38
N VAL A 68 -7.82 -3.34 4.52
CA VAL A 68 -8.76 -2.22 4.33
C VAL A 68 -9.49 -1.92 5.64
N VAL A 69 -10.07 -2.93 6.29
CA VAL A 69 -10.76 -2.77 7.58
C VAL A 69 -9.80 -2.25 8.64
N TRP A 70 -8.58 -2.79 8.70
CA TRP A 70 -7.55 -2.33 9.61
C TRP A 70 -7.17 -0.86 9.36
N ALA A 71 -6.97 -0.45 8.13
CA ALA A 71 -6.64 0.93 7.78
C ALA A 71 -7.79 1.89 8.12
N LEU A 72 -9.04 1.49 7.80
CA LEU A 72 -10.25 2.27 8.16
C LEU A 72 -10.38 2.47 9.68
N TRP A 73 -10.04 1.46 10.48
CA TRP A 73 -10.02 1.57 11.94
C TRP A 73 -9.05 2.65 12.44
N HIS A 74 -7.97 2.88 11.70
CA HIS A 74 -6.93 3.84 12.07
C HIS A 74 -7.15 5.25 11.52
N VAL A 75 -8.16 5.49 10.68
CA VAL A 75 -8.39 6.79 10.00
C VAL A 75 -8.47 7.97 10.98
N LYS A 76 -9.09 7.78 12.15
CA LYS A 76 -9.19 8.83 13.17
C LYS A 76 -7.96 8.96 14.07
N ARG A 77 -6.98 8.05 13.95
CA ARG A 77 -5.81 7.97 14.85
C ARG A 77 -4.49 8.28 14.16
N VAL A 78 -4.41 7.96 12.87
CA VAL A 78 -3.18 8.11 12.09
C VAL A 78 -3.45 9.02 10.91
N ALA A 79 -2.85 10.19 10.94
CA ALA A 79 -2.98 11.17 9.87
C ALA A 79 -2.41 10.60 8.54
N GLY A 80 -3.15 10.73 7.44
CA GLY A 80 -2.76 10.24 6.13
C GLY A 80 -3.15 8.79 5.81
N ILE A 81 -3.50 7.96 6.81
CA ILE A 81 -3.84 6.54 6.59
C ILE A 81 -5.13 6.34 5.77
N TRP A 82 -5.98 7.35 5.70
CA TRP A 82 -7.18 7.31 4.87
C TRP A 82 -6.86 7.13 3.39
N LEU A 83 -5.72 7.64 2.91
CA LEU A 83 -5.23 7.39 1.54
C LEU A 83 -4.90 5.89 1.36
N VAL A 84 -4.23 5.29 2.34
CA VAL A 84 -3.95 3.83 2.32
C VAL A 84 -5.25 3.05 2.28
N ALA A 85 -6.22 3.41 3.11
CA ALA A 85 -7.54 2.76 3.13
C ALA A 85 -8.26 2.90 1.78
N THR A 86 -8.26 4.11 1.19
CA THR A 86 -8.92 4.39 -0.09
C THR A 86 -8.27 3.62 -1.23
N GLY A 87 -6.94 3.69 -1.38
CA GLY A 87 -6.24 2.99 -2.46
C GLY A 87 -6.39 1.47 -2.35
N SER A 88 -6.28 0.92 -1.13
CA SER A 88 -6.51 -0.51 -0.89
C SER A 88 -7.96 -0.93 -1.16
N ALA A 89 -8.94 -0.09 -0.85
CA ALA A 89 -10.35 -0.35 -1.12
C ALA A 89 -10.63 -0.35 -2.64
N LEU A 90 -10.03 0.57 -3.40
CA LEU A 90 -10.14 0.58 -4.86
C LEU A 90 -9.60 -0.72 -5.45
N ASN A 91 -8.43 -1.18 -5.02
CA ASN A 91 -7.85 -2.45 -5.46
C ASN A 91 -8.74 -3.63 -5.06
N LEU A 92 -9.30 -3.62 -3.87
CA LEU A 92 -10.22 -4.67 -3.40
C LEU A 92 -11.46 -4.76 -4.27
N VAL A 93 -12.06 -3.63 -4.67
CA VAL A 93 -13.23 -3.60 -5.55
C VAL A 93 -12.89 -4.21 -6.92
N VAL A 94 -11.75 -3.84 -7.51
CA VAL A 94 -11.28 -4.42 -8.78
C VAL A 94 -11.10 -5.93 -8.64
N ILE A 95 -10.40 -6.39 -7.62
CA ILE A 95 -10.14 -7.80 -7.37
C ILE A 95 -11.45 -8.57 -7.16
N ALA A 96 -12.37 -8.03 -6.36
CA ALA A 96 -13.67 -8.67 -6.08
C ALA A 96 -14.53 -8.83 -7.34
N THR A 97 -14.56 -7.80 -8.21
CA THR A 97 -15.34 -7.84 -9.45
C THR A 97 -14.74 -8.74 -10.53
N ASN A 98 -13.48 -9.18 -10.34
CA ASN A 98 -12.75 -10.05 -11.27
C ASN A 98 -12.44 -11.44 -10.67
N GLY A 99 -13.33 -11.96 -9.82
CA GLY A 99 -13.22 -13.32 -9.27
C GLY A 99 -11.99 -13.54 -8.38
N GLY A 100 -11.60 -12.51 -7.61
CA GLY A 100 -10.46 -12.56 -6.70
C GLY A 100 -9.11 -12.29 -7.36
N ARG A 101 -9.08 -11.85 -8.61
CA ARG A 101 -7.87 -11.62 -9.40
C ARG A 101 -7.74 -10.17 -9.83
N MET A 102 -6.51 -9.66 -9.89
CA MET A 102 -6.22 -8.32 -10.40
C MET A 102 -5.99 -8.37 -11.91
N PRO A 103 -6.77 -7.64 -12.72
CA PRO A 103 -6.50 -7.53 -14.15
C PRO A 103 -5.18 -6.78 -14.38
N VAL A 104 -4.40 -7.25 -15.36
CA VAL A 104 -3.11 -6.65 -15.73
C VAL A 104 -3.08 -6.39 -17.22
N ALA A 105 -2.53 -5.25 -17.61
CA ALA A 105 -2.35 -4.91 -19.01
C ALA A 105 -1.55 -6.00 -19.75
N PRO A 106 -1.95 -6.39 -20.96
CA PRO A 106 -1.32 -7.49 -21.71
C PRO A 106 0.20 -7.34 -21.84
N GLU A 107 0.68 -6.10 -22.02
CA GLU A 107 2.09 -5.77 -22.17
C GLU A 107 2.92 -6.06 -20.91
N LEU A 108 2.27 -6.04 -19.74
CA LEU A 108 2.90 -6.25 -18.44
C LEU A 108 2.67 -7.66 -17.89
N ALA A 109 1.67 -8.37 -18.41
CA ALA A 109 1.25 -9.68 -17.92
C ALA A 109 2.36 -10.74 -17.99
N GLY A 110 3.16 -10.75 -19.08
CA GLY A 110 4.24 -11.71 -19.26
C GLY A 110 5.28 -11.68 -18.15
N SER A 111 5.64 -10.52 -17.63
CA SER A 111 6.59 -10.37 -16.54
C SER A 111 6.06 -10.93 -15.20
N LEU A 112 4.77 -10.82 -14.96
CA LEU A 112 4.10 -11.29 -13.75
C LEU A 112 3.88 -12.80 -13.78
N VAL A 113 3.49 -13.34 -14.92
CA VAL A 113 3.34 -14.79 -15.14
C VAL A 113 4.69 -15.51 -14.99
N GLN A 114 5.76 -14.97 -15.58
CA GLN A 114 7.11 -15.56 -15.49
C GLN A 114 7.64 -15.60 -14.05
N ARG A 115 7.27 -14.64 -13.19
CA ARG A 115 7.64 -14.61 -11.78
C ARG A 115 6.79 -15.52 -10.88
N GLY A 116 5.86 -16.29 -11.44
CA GLY A 116 5.03 -17.25 -10.70
C GLY A 116 3.86 -16.65 -9.95
N HIS A 117 3.41 -15.44 -10.32
CA HIS A 117 2.22 -14.79 -9.74
C HIS A 117 0.89 -15.25 -10.37
N ILE A 118 0.85 -16.46 -10.88
CA ILE A 118 -0.22 -16.96 -11.77
C ILE A 118 -1.61 -16.95 -11.13
N GLY A 119 -1.73 -17.09 -9.82
CA GLY A 119 -3.05 -17.17 -9.16
C GLY A 119 -3.71 -15.82 -8.84
N GLN A 120 -2.96 -14.71 -8.83
CA GLN A 120 -3.46 -13.41 -8.36
C GLN A 120 -3.86 -12.48 -9.50
N TYR A 121 -3.44 -12.77 -10.72
CA TYR A 121 -3.58 -11.91 -11.87
C TYR A 121 -4.37 -12.57 -12.98
N VAL A 122 -5.08 -11.75 -13.75
CA VAL A 122 -5.72 -12.12 -15.00
C VAL A 122 -5.34 -11.08 -16.05
N VAL A 123 -5.14 -11.52 -17.30
CA VAL A 123 -4.86 -10.59 -18.40
C VAL A 123 -6.12 -9.77 -18.68
N MET A 124 -5.99 -8.46 -18.82
CA MET A 124 -7.09 -7.58 -19.20
C MET A 124 -7.69 -8.01 -20.53
N ALA A 125 -9.00 -8.13 -20.56
CA ALA A 125 -9.79 -8.48 -21.73
C ALA A 125 -11.15 -7.78 -21.68
N SER A 126 -11.99 -7.99 -22.68
CA SER A 126 -13.37 -7.47 -22.70
C SER A 126 -14.25 -8.02 -21.57
N ALA A 127 -13.88 -9.18 -21.04
CA ALA A 127 -14.58 -9.82 -19.92
C ALA A 127 -14.09 -9.37 -18.53
N THR A 128 -13.02 -8.58 -18.44
CA THR A 128 -12.54 -8.03 -17.16
C THR A 128 -13.17 -6.68 -16.86
N HIS A 129 -13.41 -6.44 -15.56
CA HIS A 129 -14.14 -5.25 -15.10
C HIS A 129 -13.17 -4.23 -14.48
N LEU A 130 -13.53 -2.94 -14.58
CA LEU A 130 -12.80 -1.82 -13.96
C LEU A 130 -11.33 -1.74 -14.40
N ASN A 131 -11.03 -2.03 -15.65
CA ASN A 131 -9.67 -2.07 -16.19
C ASN A 131 -8.90 -0.76 -16.00
N TRP A 132 -9.57 0.38 -15.94
CA TRP A 132 -8.97 1.69 -15.68
C TRP A 132 -8.46 1.87 -14.25
N LEU A 133 -8.92 1.05 -13.28
CA LEU A 133 -8.42 0.98 -11.90
C LEU A 133 -7.45 -0.18 -11.68
N ALA A 134 -7.25 -1.04 -12.67
CA ALA A 134 -6.43 -2.24 -12.58
C ALA A 134 -4.94 -1.94 -12.86
N ASP A 135 -4.11 -2.97 -13.00
CA ASP A 135 -2.65 -2.87 -13.12
C ASP A 135 -2.22 -2.59 -14.57
N TRP A 136 -2.17 -1.33 -14.95
CA TRP A 136 -1.74 -0.90 -16.29
C TRP A 136 -0.61 0.15 -16.27
N ILE A 137 -0.24 0.67 -15.10
CA ILE A 137 0.78 1.70 -14.97
C ILE A 137 2.14 1.01 -14.82
N SER A 138 3.10 1.33 -15.69
CA SER A 138 4.49 0.88 -15.58
C SER A 138 5.40 2.05 -15.29
N LEU A 139 6.06 2.05 -14.15
CA LEU A 139 7.05 3.09 -13.81
C LEU A 139 8.27 3.04 -14.72
N ARG A 140 8.63 1.86 -15.24
CA ARG A 140 9.70 1.74 -16.25
C ARG A 140 9.37 2.51 -17.51
N GLY A 141 8.10 2.51 -17.93
CA GLY A 141 7.65 3.32 -19.07
C GLY A 141 7.79 4.81 -18.83
N LEU A 142 7.70 5.28 -17.58
CA LEU A 142 7.80 6.68 -17.20
C LEU A 142 9.26 7.14 -17.00
N VAL A 143 10.13 6.30 -16.43
CA VAL A 143 11.52 6.67 -16.07
C VAL A 143 12.59 6.03 -16.96
N GLY A 144 12.19 5.19 -17.91
CA GLY A 144 13.08 4.55 -18.88
C GLY A 144 13.95 3.41 -18.35
N TRP A 145 13.96 3.15 -17.03
CA TRP A 145 14.75 2.09 -16.40
C TRP A 145 14.05 1.48 -15.18
N GLY A 146 14.54 0.33 -14.71
CA GLY A 146 13.98 -0.39 -13.55
C GLY A 146 13.24 -1.68 -13.94
N PRO A 147 12.75 -2.46 -12.95
CA PRO A 147 12.01 -3.68 -13.20
C PRO A 147 10.67 -3.37 -13.87
N LEU A 148 10.22 -4.30 -14.73
CA LEU A 148 8.85 -4.31 -15.25
C LEU A 148 7.92 -4.71 -14.09
N GLU A 149 7.28 -3.72 -13.50
CA GLU A 149 6.24 -3.88 -12.48
C GLU A 149 5.00 -3.16 -12.97
N ALA A 150 3.85 -3.78 -12.76
CA ALA A 150 2.56 -3.19 -13.02
C ALA A 150 1.99 -2.63 -11.72
N TYR A 151 1.40 -1.46 -11.81
CA TYR A 151 0.73 -0.78 -10.70
C TYR A 151 -0.65 -0.32 -11.12
N SER A 152 -1.55 -0.30 -10.16
CA SER A 152 -2.88 0.28 -10.29
C SER A 152 -2.88 1.76 -9.83
N PRO A 153 -3.90 2.55 -10.21
CA PRO A 153 -4.18 3.83 -9.56
C PRO A 153 -4.32 3.70 -8.05
N GLY A 154 -4.91 2.60 -7.56
CA GLY A 154 -5.02 2.28 -6.14
C GLY A 154 -3.66 2.15 -5.46
N ASP A 155 -2.68 1.50 -6.10
CA ASP A 155 -1.32 1.37 -5.57
C ASP A 155 -0.62 2.72 -5.44
N LEU A 156 -0.81 3.63 -6.40
CA LEU A 156 -0.25 4.97 -6.33
C LEU A 156 -0.87 5.78 -5.17
N ILE A 157 -2.17 5.63 -4.93
CA ILE A 157 -2.84 6.25 -3.79
C ILE A 157 -2.34 5.66 -2.47
N VAL A 158 -2.13 4.34 -2.38
CA VAL A 158 -1.51 3.70 -1.21
C VAL A 158 -0.09 4.24 -0.99
N ALA A 159 0.72 4.33 -2.05
CA ALA A 159 2.08 4.87 -1.97
C ALA A 159 2.08 6.31 -1.45
N LEU A 160 1.19 7.17 -1.97
CA LEU A 160 1.00 8.52 -1.47
C LEU A 160 0.58 8.53 0.00
N GLY A 161 -0.29 7.61 0.40
CA GLY A 161 -0.71 7.42 1.79
C GLY A 161 0.44 7.04 2.72
N ILE A 162 1.30 6.12 2.30
CA ILE A 162 2.51 5.73 3.06
C ILE A 162 3.44 6.95 3.23
N ALA A 163 3.67 7.70 2.15
CA ALA A 163 4.49 8.91 2.20
C ALA A 163 3.88 9.95 3.15
N ALA A 164 2.55 10.18 3.07
CA ALA A 164 1.84 11.11 3.94
C ALA A 164 1.88 10.69 5.42
N VAL A 165 1.62 9.42 5.73
CA VAL A 165 1.72 8.88 7.10
C VAL A 165 3.11 9.10 7.66
N THR A 166 4.16 8.77 6.89
CA THR A 166 5.56 8.95 7.29
C THR A 166 5.87 10.42 7.57
N ALA A 167 5.56 11.31 6.64
CA ALA A 167 5.86 12.75 6.78
C ALA A 167 5.10 13.38 7.95
N LEU A 168 3.81 13.07 8.09
CA LEU A 168 2.96 13.64 9.14
C LEU A 168 3.35 13.10 10.52
N ALA A 169 3.71 11.82 10.63
CA ALA A 169 4.19 11.25 11.88
C ALA A 169 5.50 11.89 12.35
N MET A 170 6.43 12.18 11.44
CA MET A 170 7.67 12.90 11.77
C MET A 170 7.41 14.29 12.36
N ARG A 171 6.29 14.94 12.02
CA ARG A 171 5.91 16.27 12.47
C ARG A 171 5.14 16.29 13.79
N ALA A 172 4.44 15.22 14.13
CA ALA A 172 3.50 15.19 15.25
C ALA A 172 4.16 15.50 16.61
N GLY A 173 5.42 15.10 16.83
CA GLY A 173 6.18 15.42 18.05
C GLY A 173 6.59 16.89 18.17
N ALA A 174 6.91 17.56 17.07
CA ALA A 174 7.31 18.96 17.07
C ALA A 174 6.16 19.90 17.50
N ALA A 175 4.92 19.53 17.20
CA ALA A 175 3.76 20.32 17.62
C ALA A 175 3.50 20.22 19.14
N ALA A 176 3.76 19.07 19.74
CA ALA A 176 3.61 18.85 21.19
C ALA A 176 4.66 19.62 22.01
N GLU A 177 5.90 19.67 21.55
CA GLU A 177 6.99 20.45 22.19
C GLU A 177 6.71 21.97 22.14
N THR A 178 6.20 22.46 21.03
CA THR A 178 5.86 23.89 20.87
C THR A 178 4.70 24.30 21.80
N GLN A 179 3.71 23.45 22.00
CA GLN A 179 2.63 23.70 22.97
C GLN A 179 3.09 23.63 24.42
N ALA A 180 3.97 22.72 24.77
CA ALA A 180 4.51 22.59 26.12
C ALA A 180 5.41 23.80 26.49
N GLY A 181 6.19 24.34 25.54
CA GLY A 181 7.01 25.52 25.74
C GLY A 181 6.22 26.83 25.94
N ILE A 182 4.99 26.91 25.40
CA ILE A 182 4.12 28.11 25.57
C ILE A 182 3.42 28.10 26.93
N VAL A 183 3.19 26.93 27.54
CA VAL A 183 2.48 26.78 28.83
C VAL A 183 3.46 26.85 30.02
N GLY A 184 4.78 26.80 29.81
CA GLY A 184 5.80 26.61 30.83
C GLY A 184 6.46 27.85 31.43
N ASP A 185 6.08 29.09 31.09
CA ASP A 185 6.58 30.30 31.75
C ASP A 185 5.42 31.04 32.45
N PRO A 186 5.16 30.80 33.73
CA PRO A 186 4.48 31.79 34.58
C PRO A 186 5.51 32.82 35.03
N PRO A 187 5.14 34.11 35.14
CA PRO A 187 6.00 35.19 35.56
C PRO A 187 6.43 35.07 37.03
#